data_9af28394c375f94910e7d2e9c19e0dab
#
_entry.id   9af28394c375f94910e7d2e9c19e0dab
#
_cell.length_a   1.000
_cell.length_b   1.000
_cell.length_c   1.000
_cell.angle_alpha   90.00
_cell.angle_beta   90.00
_cell.angle_gamma   90.00
#
_symmetry.space_group_name_H-M   'P 1'
#
loop_
_entity.id
_entity.type
_entity.pdbx_description
1 polymer ?
#
loop_
_entity_poly.entity_id
_entity_poly.type
_entity_poly.pdbx_seq_one_letter_code
_entity_poly.pdbx_strand_id
1 'polypeptide(L)'
;MKSFSANIAIRATPERVWAILTDAAQYPVWNNTVSKVEGTIAPGERLTVHAKINPGRAFPVRVAEFAPATRMVWSGGMPLGLFRGERTFTLSPQPEGWVRFVMREEYTGLLAGLIGRSIPDLQPAFDEFAADLKKAAEKGSN
;
A
#
# COMPACT_ATOMS: atom_id res chain seq x y z
N MET A 1 -17.61 -2.02 9.38
CA MET A 1 -16.58 -1.54 8.45
C MET A 1 -15.43 -2.53 8.43
N LYS A 2 -15.00 -2.94 7.25
CA LYS A 2 -13.90 -3.89 7.11
C LYS A 2 -12.59 -3.15 6.93
N SER A 3 -11.54 -3.59 7.60
CA SER A 3 -10.22 -3.01 7.44
C SER A 3 -9.14 -4.08 7.61
N PHE A 4 -7.98 -3.82 7.01
CA PHE A 4 -6.79 -4.66 7.16
C PHE A 4 -5.61 -3.74 7.45
N SER A 5 -4.64 -4.24 8.18
CA SER A 5 -3.43 -3.45 8.45
C SER A 5 -2.22 -4.33 8.68
N ALA A 6 -1.05 -3.76 8.40
CA ALA A 6 0.23 -4.37 8.73
C ALA A 6 1.10 -3.31 9.38
N ASN A 7 1.96 -3.72 10.30
CA ASN A 7 2.80 -2.84 11.10
C ASN A 7 4.13 -3.54 11.32
N ILE A 8 5.22 -2.94 10.88
CA ILE A 8 6.53 -3.57 10.98
C ILE A 8 7.62 -2.51 11.19
N ALA A 9 8.65 -2.87 11.95
CA ALA A 9 9.84 -2.03 12.11
C ALA A 9 10.87 -2.42 11.06
N ILE A 10 11.41 -1.43 10.36
CA ILE A 10 12.38 -1.62 9.28
C ILE A 10 13.67 -0.90 9.65
N ARG A 11 14.80 -1.58 9.52
CA ARG A 11 16.09 -0.99 9.81
C ARG A 11 16.63 -0.28 8.56
N ALA A 12 16.07 0.88 8.30
CA ALA A 12 16.42 1.73 7.17
C ALA A 12 15.90 3.14 7.43
N THR A 13 16.35 4.10 6.63
CA THR A 13 15.84 5.48 6.75
C THR A 13 14.45 5.57 6.12
N PRO A 14 13.63 6.52 6.59
CA PRO A 14 12.34 6.77 5.94
C PRO A 14 12.50 7.08 4.45
N GLU A 15 13.53 7.81 4.07
CA GLU A 15 13.79 8.17 2.67
C GLU A 15 14.03 6.94 1.79
N ARG A 16 14.78 5.96 2.31
CA ARG A 16 15.03 4.72 1.56
C ARG A 16 13.76 3.91 1.38
N VAL A 17 12.99 3.74 2.44
CA VAL A 17 11.71 3.02 2.36
C VAL A 17 10.76 3.73 1.41
N TRP A 18 10.72 5.05 1.49
CA TRP A 18 9.87 5.87 0.61
C TRP A 18 10.25 5.70 -0.86
N ALA A 19 11.55 5.69 -1.16
CA ALA A 19 12.02 5.50 -2.53
C ALA A 19 11.53 4.16 -3.11
N ILE A 20 11.52 3.11 -2.29
CA ILE A 20 11.02 1.80 -2.72
C ILE A 20 9.50 1.83 -2.92
N LEU A 21 8.77 2.42 -1.97
CA LEU A 21 7.31 2.52 -2.01
C LEU A 21 6.78 3.34 -3.18
N THR A 22 7.57 4.30 -3.68
CA THR A 22 7.11 5.20 -4.73
C THR A 22 7.67 4.87 -6.12
N ASP A 23 8.42 3.79 -6.25
CA ASP A 23 8.94 3.33 -7.53
C ASP A 23 8.02 2.26 -8.10
N ALA A 24 7.03 2.69 -8.88
CA ALA A 24 6.00 1.80 -9.41
C ALA A 24 6.59 0.65 -10.24
N ALA A 25 7.59 0.95 -11.07
CA ALA A 25 8.16 -0.04 -11.99
C ALA A 25 8.85 -1.20 -11.26
N GLN A 26 9.32 -0.99 -10.03
CA GLN A 26 10.05 -1.99 -9.28
C GLN A 26 9.17 -2.88 -8.39
N TYR A 27 7.87 -2.57 -8.27
CA TYR A 27 7.00 -3.36 -7.41
C TYR A 27 7.07 -4.87 -7.68
N PRO A 28 7.04 -5.35 -8.93
CA PRO A 28 7.13 -6.80 -9.16
C PRO A 28 8.45 -7.41 -8.69
N VAL A 29 9.51 -6.62 -8.59
CA VAL A 29 10.84 -7.11 -8.20
C VAL A 29 10.89 -7.44 -6.72
N TRP A 30 10.30 -6.61 -5.87
CA TRP A 30 10.41 -6.79 -4.42
C TRP A 30 9.11 -7.25 -3.74
N ASN A 31 7.96 -7.13 -4.40
CA ASN A 31 6.67 -7.35 -3.75
C ASN A 31 5.95 -8.57 -4.35
N ASN A 32 5.76 -9.60 -3.55
CA ASN A 32 5.09 -10.83 -4.00
C ASN A 32 3.58 -10.72 -4.05
N THR A 33 2.99 -9.64 -3.51
CA THR A 33 1.53 -9.48 -3.48
C THR A 33 1.01 -8.70 -4.68
N VAL A 34 1.89 -8.02 -5.40
CA VAL A 34 1.55 -7.15 -6.53
C VAL A 34 2.34 -7.60 -7.74
N SER A 35 1.64 -7.89 -8.85
CA SER A 35 2.32 -8.29 -10.07
C SER A 35 2.77 -7.08 -10.91
N LYS A 36 2.08 -5.94 -10.75
CA LYS A 36 2.40 -4.74 -11.53
C LYS A 36 1.70 -3.52 -10.93
N VAL A 37 2.37 -2.37 -11.00
CA VAL A 37 1.75 -1.06 -10.73
C VAL A 37 2.01 -0.19 -11.96
N GLU A 38 0.95 0.23 -12.63
CA GLU A 38 1.05 1.11 -13.79
C GLU A 38 0.82 2.56 -13.38
N GLY A 39 1.61 3.46 -13.92
CA GLY A 39 1.52 4.89 -13.62
C GLY A 39 2.71 5.36 -12.81
N THR A 40 2.67 6.64 -12.46
CA THR A 40 3.71 7.28 -11.65
C THR A 40 3.15 7.57 -10.27
N ILE A 41 3.83 7.10 -9.23
CA ILE A 41 3.39 7.36 -7.86
C ILE A 41 3.83 8.77 -7.46
N ALA A 42 2.92 9.72 -7.63
CA ALA A 42 3.14 11.14 -7.39
C ALA A 42 1.80 11.79 -7.02
N PRO A 43 1.82 12.99 -6.43
CA PRO A 43 0.58 13.63 -5.96
C PRO A 43 -0.47 13.76 -7.06
N GLY A 44 -1.68 13.29 -6.77
CA GLY A 44 -2.82 13.41 -7.68
C GLY A 44 -2.85 12.46 -8.86
N GLU A 45 -1.80 11.67 -9.05
CA GLU A 45 -1.72 10.75 -10.18
C GLU A 45 -2.60 9.53 -10.00
N ARG A 46 -3.03 8.97 -11.12
CA ARG A 46 -3.81 7.73 -11.14
C ARG A 46 -2.90 6.54 -11.39
N LEU A 47 -3.17 5.46 -10.67
CA LEU A 47 -2.42 4.22 -10.77
C LEU A 47 -3.35 3.08 -11.11
N THR A 48 -2.83 2.05 -11.76
CA THR A 48 -3.54 0.79 -11.95
C THR A 48 -2.73 -0.30 -11.25
N VAL A 49 -3.34 -0.91 -10.23
CA VAL A 49 -2.67 -1.91 -9.40
C VAL A 49 -3.18 -3.30 -9.76
N HIS A 50 -2.25 -4.22 -10.04
CA HIS A 50 -2.56 -5.61 -10.35
C HIS A 50 -2.11 -6.47 -9.16
N ALA A 51 -3.07 -6.87 -8.33
CA ALA A 51 -2.80 -7.69 -7.15
C ALA A 51 -2.85 -9.17 -7.51
N LYS A 52 -1.90 -9.95 -6.99
CA LYS A 52 -1.84 -11.39 -7.29
C LYS A 52 -3.02 -12.17 -6.73
N ILE A 53 -3.62 -11.70 -5.64
CA ILE A 53 -4.77 -12.35 -5.04
C ILE A 53 -6.01 -12.31 -5.95
N ASN A 54 -6.00 -11.41 -6.93
CA ASN A 54 -7.09 -11.31 -7.91
C ASN A 54 -6.50 -11.03 -9.29
N PRO A 55 -5.83 -12.03 -9.91
CA PRO A 55 -5.02 -11.81 -11.10
C PRO A 55 -5.78 -11.38 -12.36
N GLY A 56 -7.08 -11.64 -12.41
CA GLY A 56 -7.88 -11.25 -13.57
C GLY A 56 -8.41 -9.82 -13.48
N ARG A 57 -8.06 -9.06 -12.46
CA ARG A 57 -8.64 -7.75 -12.23
C ARG A 57 -7.60 -6.70 -11.88
N ALA A 58 -7.73 -5.53 -12.53
CA ALA A 58 -6.91 -4.37 -12.23
C ALA A 58 -7.70 -3.40 -11.36
N PHE A 59 -7.03 -2.76 -10.41
CA PHE A 59 -7.65 -1.83 -9.47
C PHE A 59 -7.15 -0.41 -9.74
N PRO A 60 -8.01 0.48 -10.28
CA PRO A 60 -7.62 1.88 -10.43
C PRO A 60 -7.67 2.58 -9.09
N VAL A 61 -6.61 3.33 -8.78
CA VAL A 61 -6.55 4.13 -7.56
C VAL A 61 -5.92 5.48 -7.89
N ARG A 62 -6.12 6.44 -7.01
CA ARG A 62 -5.55 7.76 -7.13
C ARG A 62 -4.71 8.05 -5.90
N VAL A 63 -3.56 8.70 -6.10
CA VAL A 63 -2.72 9.16 -4.99
C VAL A 63 -3.37 10.41 -4.41
N ALA A 64 -4.16 10.24 -3.35
CA ALA A 64 -5.00 11.30 -2.78
C ALA A 64 -4.22 12.21 -1.84
N GLU A 65 -3.25 11.67 -1.09
CA GLU A 65 -2.37 12.44 -0.23
C GLU A 65 -0.94 11.97 -0.50
N PHE A 66 0.01 12.89 -0.38
CA PHE A 66 1.40 12.58 -0.67
C PHE A 66 2.31 13.52 0.12
N ALA A 67 2.87 13.02 1.21
CA ALA A 67 3.84 13.73 2.03
C ALA A 67 5.13 12.91 2.03
N PRO A 68 6.16 13.32 1.28
CA PRO A 68 7.37 12.51 1.09
C PRO A 68 7.99 12.04 2.40
N ALA A 69 8.38 10.76 2.41
CA ALA A 69 9.01 10.06 3.52
C ALA A 69 8.15 9.99 4.79
N THR A 70 6.85 10.33 4.68
CA THR A 70 5.96 10.40 5.84
C THR A 70 4.66 9.63 5.62
N ARG A 71 3.91 10.00 4.56
CA ARG A 71 2.57 9.45 4.38
C ARG A 71 2.08 9.58 2.95
N MET A 72 1.37 8.57 2.47
CA MET A 72 0.58 8.71 1.26
C MET A 72 -0.69 7.87 1.37
N VAL A 73 -1.71 8.25 0.61
CA VAL A 73 -2.99 7.55 0.56
C VAL A 73 -3.32 7.21 -0.89
N TRP A 74 -3.63 5.95 -1.14
CA TRP A 74 -4.15 5.49 -2.42
C TRP A 74 -5.65 5.24 -2.24
N SER A 75 -6.48 5.95 -3.00
CA SER A 75 -7.93 5.90 -2.87
C SER A 75 -8.57 5.40 -4.16
N GLY A 76 -9.52 4.48 -4.05
CA GLY A 76 -10.23 3.93 -5.19
C GLY A 76 -11.61 3.45 -4.80
N GLY A 77 -12.42 3.07 -5.79
CA GLY A 77 -13.75 2.53 -5.54
C GLY A 77 -14.79 3.08 -6.50
N MET A 78 -16.05 2.98 -6.08
CA MET A 78 -17.20 3.42 -6.86
C MET A 78 -17.52 4.90 -6.61
N PRO A 79 -18.09 5.60 -7.60
CA PRO A 79 -18.43 7.01 -7.43
C PRO A 79 -19.63 7.22 -6.49
N LEU A 80 -19.89 8.50 -6.16
CA LEU A 80 -21.05 8.95 -5.39
C LEU A 80 -21.13 8.38 -3.97
N GLY A 81 -19.97 8.04 -3.37
CA GLY A 81 -19.93 7.53 -2.00
C GLY A 81 -20.50 6.13 -1.84
N LEU A 82 -20.70 5.39 -2.92
CA LEU A 82 -21.25 4.05 -2.86
C LEU A 82 -20.28 3.05 -2.22
N PHE A 83 -19.00 3.16 -2.60
CA PHE A 83 -17.97 2.30 -2.04
C PHE A 83 -16.61 2.94 -2.25
N ARG A 84 -15.78 2.95 -1.20
CA ARG A 84 -14.43 3.50 -1.29
C ARG A 84 -13.46 2.62 -0.50
N GLY A 85 -12.33 2.32 -1.12
CA GLY A 85 -11.20 1.69 -0.44
C GLY A 85 -10.07 2.70 -0.36
N GLU A 86 -9.53 2.91 0.85
CA GLU A 86 -8.40 3.82 1.05
C GLU A 86 -7.26 3.08 1.73
N ARG A 87 -6.11 3.04 1.06
CA ARG A 87 -4.89 2.45 1.60
C ARG A 87 -3.96 3.56 2.02
N THR A 88 -3.64 3.60 3.31
CA THR A 88 -2.74 4.57 3.89
C THR A 88 -1.40 3.91 4.19
N PHE A 89 -0.31 4.58 3.76
CA PHE A 89 1.06 4.16 4.04
C PHE A 89 1.67 5.23 4.92
N THR A 90 2.19 4.84 6.08
CA THR A 90 2.77 5.78 7.04
C THR A 90 4.17 5.32 7.44
N LEU A 91 5.11 6.25 7.48
CA LEU A 91 6.48 6.03 7.95
C LEU A 91 6.73 6.92 9.15
N SER A 92 7.15 6.30 10.27
CA SER A 92 7.44 7.04 11.50
C SER A 92 8.86 6.73 11.93
N PRO A 93 9.76 7.73 11.96
CA PRO A 93 11.13 7.51 12.41
C PRO A 93 11.16 6.98 13.84
N GLN A 94 12.05 6.04 14.08
CA GLN A 94 12.26 5.42 15.39
C GLN A 94 13.73 5.60 15.79
N PRO A 95 14.07 5.40 17.07
CA PRO A 95 15.46 5.49 17.50
C PRO A 95 16.38 4.52 16.78
N GLU A 96 17.66 4.86 16.71
CA GLU A 96 18.75 3.99 16.30
C GLU A 96 18.67 3.50 14.85
N GLY A 97 18.11 4.33 13.96
CA GLY A 97 18.10 4.01 12.52
C GLY A 97 16.96 3.12 12.07
N TRP A 98 15.92 2.98 12.89
CA TRP A 98 14.73 2.25 12.52
C TRP A 98 13.62 3.18 12.04
N VAL A 99 12.72 2.66 11.23
CA VAL A 99 11.49 3.33 10.83
C VAL A 99 10.33 2.35 11.01
N ARG A 100 9.21 2.84 11.51
CA ARG A 100 7.99 2.04 11.61
C ARG A 100 7.15 2.25 10.37
N PHE A 101 6.84 1.16 9.69
CA PHE A 101 5.96 1.17 8.53
C PHE A 101 4.58 0.66 8.95
N VAL A 102 3.54 1.44 8.65
CA VAL A 102 2.16 1.02 8.86
C VAL A 102 1.42 1.16 7.54
N MET A 103 0.76 0.10 7.13
CA MET A 103 -0.11 0.11 5.96
C MET A 103 -1.49 -0.32 6.42
N ARG A 104 -2.50 0.50 6.14
CA ARG A 104 -3.87 0.22 6.55
C ARG A 104 -4.82 0.50 5.39
N GLU A 105 -5.78 -0.39 5.20
CA GLU A 105 -6.81 -0.19 4.18
C GLU A 105 -8.18 -0.28 4.83
N GLU A 106 -9.01 0.73 4.56
CA GLU A 106 -10.37 0.80 5.08
C GLU A 106 -11.36 0.88 3.93
N TYR A 107 -12.49 0.19 4.11
CA TYR A 107 -13.57 0.18 3.12
C TYR A 107 -14.77 0.89 3.72
N THR A 108 -15.27 1.93 3.02
CA THR A 108 -16.37 2.78 3.48
C THR A 108 -17.37 2.98 2.35
N GLY A 109 -18.52 3.60 2.67
CA GLY A 109 -19.56 3.91 1.72
C GLY A 109 -20.84 3.14 1.95
N LEU A 110 -21.91 3.52 1.23
CA LEU A 110 -23.23 2.93 1.41
C LEU A 110 -23.25 1.42 1.16
N LEU A 111 -22.45 0.94 0.21
CA LEU A 111 -22.40 -0.48 -0.14
C LEU A 111 -21.27 -1.23 0.56
N ALA A 112 -20.55 -0.58 1.50
CA ALA A 112 -19.38 -1.20 2.13
C ALA A 112 -19.71 -2.52 2.86
N GLY A 113 -20.85 -2.58 3.54
CA GLY A 113 -21.27 -3.79 4.24
C GLY A 113 -21.56 -4.95 3.30
N LEU A 114 -22.16 -4.64 2.14
CA LEU A 114 -22.50 -5.64 1.15
C LEU A 114 -21.27 -6.12 0.36
N ILE A 115 -20.51 -5.16 -0.17
CA ILE A 115 -19.32 -5.47 -0.98
C ILE A 115 -18.22 -6.09 -0.11
N GLY A 116 -18.10 -5.62 1.14
CA GLY A 116 -17.10 -6.13 2.07
C GLY A 116 -17.20 -7.63 2.32
N ARG A 117 -18.41 -8.20 2.20
CA ARG A 117 -18.61 -9.64 2.37
C ARG A 117 -17.93 -10.46 1.27
N SER A 118 -17.75 -9.87 0.09
CA SER A 118 -17.11 -10.55 -1.04
C SER A 118 -15.58 -10.34 -1.05
N ILE A 119 -15.06 -9.47 -0.20
CA ILE A 119 -13.62 -9.24 -0.11
C ILE A 119 -12.99 -10.39 0.68
N PRO A 120 -12.00 -11.10 0.08
CA PRO A 120 -11.33 -12.18 0.81
C PRO A 120 -10.52 -11.62 1.99
N ASP A 121 -10.03 -12.51 2.85
CA ASP A 121 -9.14 -12.10 3.92
C ASP A 121 -7.80 -11.66 3.34
N LEU A 122 -7.55 -10.36 3.36
CA LEU A 122 -6.32 -9.77 2.82
C LEU A 122 -5.18 -9.69 3.84
N GLN A 123 -5.43 -10.10 5.08
CA GLN A 123 -4.41 -9.98 6.11
C GLN A 123 -3.09 -10.69 5.75
N PRO A 124 -3.10 -11.94 5.23
CA PRO A 124 -1.84 -12.57 4.81
C PRO A 124 -1.10 -11.76 3.75
N ALA A 125 -1.82 -11.17 2.79
CA ALA A 125 -1.19 -10.34 1.76
C ALA A 125 -0.61 -9.06 2.34
N PHE A 126 -1.28 -8.46 3.32
CA PHE A 126 -0.78 -7.27 4.00
C PHE A 126 0.49 -7.57 4.78
N ASP A 127 0.51 -8.70 5.49
CA ASP A 127 1.69 -9.12 6.24
C ASP A 127 2.86 -9.40 5.29
N GLU A 128 2.59 -10.02 4.16
CA GLU A 128 3.61 -10.32 3.16
C GLU A 128 4.15 -9.04 2.51
N PHE A 129 3.27 -8.07 2.21
CA PHE A 129 3.68 -6.77 1.68
C PHE A 129 4.68 -6.11 2.62
N ALA A 130 4.36 -6.07 3.91
CA ALA A 130 5.22 -5.45 4.92
C ALA A 130 6.56 -6.18 5.03
N ALA A 131 6.53 -7.52 5.04
CA ALA A 131 7.75 -8.32 5.13
C ALA A 131 8.63 -8.13 3.88
N ASP A 132 8.04 -8.08 2.70
CA ASP A 132 8.76 -7.87 1.46
C ASP A 132 9.40 -6.48 1.42
N LEU A 133 8.68 -5.47 1.89
CA LEU A 133 9.21 -4.11 1.97
C LEU A 133 10.42 -4.03 2.91
N LYS A 134 10.30 -4.65 4.08
CA LYS A 134 11.39 -4.71 5.04
C LYS A 134 12.61 -5.37 4.42
N LYS A 135 12.43 -6.49 3.77
CA LYS A 135 13.52 -7.23 3.12
C LYS A 135 14.19 -6.38 2.04
N ALA A 136 13.40 -5.70 1.21
CA ALA A 136 13.93 -4.85 0.15
C ALA A 136 14.69 -3.65 0.71
N ALA A 137 14.17 -3.02 1.75
CA ALA A 137 14.78 -1.83 2.33
C ALA A 137 16.05 -2.14 3.10
N GLU A 138 16.11 -3.30 3.76
CA GLU A 138 17.28 -3.70 4.53
C GLU A 138 18.38 -4.32 3.68
N LYS A 139 18.04 -4.74 2.46
CA LYS A 139 19.01 -5.32 1.55
C LYS A 139 19.92 -4.23 0.99
N GLY A 140 21.22 -4.43 1.11
CA GLY A 140 22.16 -3.43 0.62
C GLY A 140 22.35 -2.22 1.51
N SER A 141 21.79 -2.25 2.71
CA SER A 141 21.98 -1.18 3.69
C SER A 141 23.25 -1.42 4.51
N ASN A 142 24.29 -1.82 3.85
CA ASN A 142 25.58 -2.13 4.47
C ASN A 142 26.39 -0.86 4.73
#